data_e0bb12f5e52c76bfd5ed183874bad2aa
#
_entry.id   e0bb12f5e52c76bfd5ed183874bad2aa
#
_cell.length_a   1.000
_cell.length_b   1.000
_cell.length_c   1.000
_cell.angle_alpha   90.00
_cell.angle_beta   90.00
_cell.angle_gamma   90.00
#
_symmetry.space_group_name_H-M   'P 1'
#
loop_
_entity.id
_entity.type
_entity.pdbx_description
1 polymer ?
#
loop_
_entity_poly.entity_id
_entity_poly.type
_entity_poly.pdbx_seq_one_letter_code
_entity_poly.pdbx_strand_id
1 'polypeptide(L)'
;MPIYDITLTISPNMPVWPGDPAVELTQIASIDQGANANVSQLNFGVHTGTHVDAPHHFLNDRRTVEALPLDVLTGPCYVLHLDDNVAAITADALEAVNLPPGVSRLLFRTRNSDLWAKGVTEFQTRFVAVPLDGAEWLVRRGIKLVGVDYLSVSPYKNSRPTHVALLQAGVVILEGLDLSQVAQGFYDLYCLPLKVAGSDGAPARTILVG
;
A
#
# COMPACT_ATOMS: atom_id res chain seq x y z
N MET A 1 10.30 -21.65 4.92
CA MET A 1 10.30 -20.18 4.91
C MET A 1 8.97 -19.71 5.44
N PRO A 2 8.92 -18.85 6.44
CA PRO A 2 7.65 -18.31 6.93
C PRO A 2 6.98 -17.42 5.87
N ILE A 3 5.65 -17.39 5.91
CA ILE A 3 4.83 -16.51 5.06
C ILE A 3 4.16 -15.51 5.98
N TYR A 4 4.34 -14.22 5.68
CA TYR A 4 3.70 -13.12 6.38
C TYR A 4 2.61 -12.54 5.47
N ASP A 5 1.36 -12.63 5.89
CA ASP A 5 0.27 -11.91 5.24
C ASP A 5 0.28 -10.47 5.75
N ILE A 6 0.66 -9.54 4.89
CA ILE A 6 0.75 -8.11 5.23
C ILE A 6 -0.43 -7.32 4.65
N THR A 7 -1.53 -8.02 4.37
CA THR A 7 -2.75 -7.44 3.80
C THR A 7 -3.74 -7.05 4.88
N LEU A 8 -4.27 -5.83 4.81
CA LEU A 8 -5.39 -5.42 5.65
C LEU A 8 -6.67 -6.16 5.25
N THR A 9 -7.40 -6.67 6.24
CA THR A 9 -8.70 -7.29 5.98
C THR A 9 -9.70 -6.21 5.56
N ILE A 10 -10.28 -6.36 4.37
CA ILE A 10 -11.37 -5.50 3.89
C ILE A 10 -12.63 -5.78 4.70
N SER A 11 -13.14 -4.78 5.38
CA SER A 11 -14.34 -4.88 6.21
C SER A 11 -15.12 -3.56 6.25
N PRO A 12 -16.43 -3.59 6.52
CA PRO A 12 -17.24 -2.36 6.60
C PRO A 12 -16.77 -1.34 7.64
N ASN A 13 -16.02 -1.78 8.65
CA ASN A 13 -15.56 -0.92 9.75
C ASN A 13 -14.12 -0.45 9.60
N MET A 14 -13.43 -0.81 8.51
CA MET A 14 -12.06 -0.37 8.29
C MET A 14 -11.99 1.12 7.97
N PRO A 15 -10.90 1.82 8.30
CA PRO A 15 -10.71 3.20 7.87
C PRO A 15 -10.55 3.25 6.34
N VAL A 16 -11.20 4.22 5.71
CA VAL A 16 -11.02 4.57 4.31
C VAL A 16 -10.55 6.02 4.22
N TRP A 17 -10.03 6.42 3.07
CA TRP A 17 -9.65 7.81 2.85
C TRP A 17 -10.88 8.73 2.99
N PRO A 18 -10.76 9.88 3.67
CA PRO A 18 -11.89 10.80 3.86
C PRO A 18 -12.47 11.29 2.53
N GLY A 19 -13.73 10.95 2.29
CA GLY A 19 -14.46 11.27 1.06
C GLY A 19 -14.59 10.09 0.09
N ASP A 20 -13.87 9.01 0.30
CA ASP A 20 -14.02 7.80 -0.49
C ASP A 20 -15.25 6.98 -0.05
N PRO A 21 -15.79 6.13 -0.95
CA PRO A 21 -16.89 5.24 -0.61
C PRO A 21 -16.54 4.32 0.56
N ALA A 22 -17.47 4.17 1.50
CA ALA A 22 -17.35 3.17 2.56
C ALA A 22 -17.40 1.75 1.97
N VAL A 23 -16.83 0.80 2.70
CA VAL A 23 -16.92 -0.62 2.32
C VAL A 23 -18.32 -1.14 2.65
N GLU A 24 -19.00 -1.68 1.65
CA GLU A 24 -20.29 -2.35 1.79
C GLU A 24 -20.16 -3.82 1.41
N LEU A 25 -20.49 -4.70 2.36
CA LEU A 25 -20.58 -6.15 2.13
C LEU A 25 -22.01 -6.58 2.44
N THR A 26 -22.76 -6.94 1.40
CA THR A 26 -24.17 -7.32 1.51
C THR A 26 -24.36 -8.80 1.10
N GLN A 27 -24.99 -9.58 1.95
CA GLN A 27 -25.40 -10.93 1.60
C GLN A 27 -26.70 -10.86 0.77
N ILE A 28 -26.63 -11.21 -0.51
CA ILE A 28 -27.77 -11.13 -1.46
C ILE A 28 -28.50 -12.47 -1.60
N ALA A 29 -27.90 -13.59 -1.16
CA ALA A 29 -28.56 -14.89 -1.02
C ALA A 29 -27.99 -15.62 0.20
N SER A 30 -28.84 -16.37 0.91
CA SER A 30 -28.48 -17.08 2.13
C SER A 30 -29.08 -18.49 2.14
N ILE A 31 -28.27 -19.49 2.45
CA ILE A 31 -28.73 -20.88 2.65
C ILE A 31 -29.74 -20.93 3.80
N ASP A 32 -29.54 -20.17 4.88
CA ASP A 32 -30.46 -20.11 6.02
C ASP A 32 -31.84 -19.55 5.65
N GLN A 33 -31.93 -18.84 4.52
CA GLN A 33 -33.18 -18.30 3.97
C GLN A 33 -33.71 -19.14 2.80
N GLY A 34 -33.18 -20.36 2.59
CA GLY A 34 -33.64 -21.30 1.58
C GLY A 34 -32.99 -21.18 0.21
N ALA A 35 -31.96 -20.37 0.05
CA ALA A 35 -31.17 -20.32 -1.19
C ALA A 35 -30.26 -21.52 -1.33
N ASN A 36 -29.84 -21.86 -2.55
CA ASN A 36 -28.91 -22.95 -2.81
C ASN A 36 -27.47 -22.67 -2.39
N ALA A 37 -27.10 -21.36 -2.24
CA ALA A 37 -25.76 -20.91 -1.88
C ALA A 37 -25.82 -19.57 -1.15
N ASN A 38 -24.79 -19.30 -0.35
CA ASN A 38 -24.53 -17.95 0.16
C ASN A 38 -23.84 -17.13 -0.94
N VAL A 39 -24.39 -15.97 -1.28
CA VAL A 39 -23.81 -15.04 -2.26
C VAL A 39 -23.72 -13.66 -1.63
N SER A 40 -22.54 -13.06 -1.71
CA SER A 40 -22.29 -11.72 -1.20
C SER A 40 -21.91 -10.77 -2.34
N GLN A 41 -22.33 -9.52 -2.21
CA GLN A 41 -21.92 -8.41 -3.05
C GLN A 41 -20.99 -7.51 -2.24
N LEU A 42 -19.90 -7.10 -2.86
CA LEU A 42 -18.91 -6.19 -2.27
C LEU A 42 -18.86 -4.91 -3.11
N ASN A 43 -18.96 -3.75 -2.43
CA ASN A 43 -18.86 -2.43 -3.03
C ASN A 43 -17.89 -1.57 -2.22
N PHE A 44 -16.86 -1.01 -2.85
CA PHE A 44 -15.84 -0.16 -2.23
C PHE A 44 -14.98 0.55 -3.29
N GLY A 45 -14.22 1.57 -2.90
CA GLY A 45 -13.25 2.25 -3.76
C GLY A 45 -12.02 1.38 -4.05
N VAL A 46 -11.43 1.52 -5.22
CA VAL A 46 -10.26 0.71 -5.63
C VAL A 46 -9.01 0.99 -4.80
N HIS A 47 -8.96 2.10 -4.08
CA HIS A 47 -7.90 2.49 -3.13
C HIS A 47 -8.26 2.12 -1.67
N THR A 48 -8.90 0.96 -1.48
CA THR A 48 -9.33 0.48 -0.17
C THR A 48 -8.39 -0.59 0.37
N GLY A 49 -8.00 -0.44 1.64
CA GLY A 49 -7.14 -1.39 2.34
C GLY A 49 -5.75 -1.48 1.74
N THR A 50 -5.23 -2.70 1.59
CA THR A 50 -3.96 -2.92 0.89
C THR A 50 -4.21 -2.88 -0.60
N HIS A 51 -3.59 -1.93 -1.30
CA HIS A 51 -3.82 -1.69 -2.72
C HIS A 51 -2.59 -1.14 -3.42
N VAL A 52 -2.61 -1.15 -4.74
CA VAL A 52 -1.61 -0.49 -5.58
C VAL A 52 -2.22 0.66 -6.36
N ASP A 53 -1.43 1.70 -6.55
CA ASP A 53 -1.75 2.80 -7.46
C ASP A 53 -1.15 2.53 -8.84
N ALA A 54 -1.97 2.74 -9.86
CA ALA A 54 -1.51 2.84 -11.23
C ALA A 54 -1.18 4.31 -11.59
N PRO A 55 -0.33 4.56 -12.58
CA PRO A 55 -0.02 5.92 -13.02
C PRO A 55 -1.25 6.78 -13.33
N HIS A 56 -2.34 6.16 -13.82
CA HIS A 56 -3.61 6.84 -14.11
C HIS A 56 -4.22 7.56 -12.91
N HIS A 57 -3.90 7.14 -11.69
CA HIS A 57 -4.45 7.75 -10.47
C HIS A 57 -4.13 9.25 -10.35
N PHE A 58 -2.88 9.66 -10.54
CA PHE A 58 -2.46 11.08 -10.45
C PHE A 58 -1.98 11.68 -11.78
N LEU A 59 -1.72 10.82 -12.76
CA LEU A 59 -1.29 11.24 -14.11
C LEU A 59 -2.44 10.97 -15.08
N ASN A 60 -2.99 11.95 -15.70
CA ASN A 60 -4.08 11.76 -16.67
C ASN A 60 -3.56 11.04 -17.94
N ASP A 61 -2.90 9.90 -17.75
CA ASP A 61 -2.43 9.00 -18.80
C ASP A 61 -3.24 7.68 -18.77
N ARG A 62 -3.02 6.79 -19.72
CA ARG A 62 -3.79 5.54 -19.85
C ARG A 62 -3.06 4.32 -19.28
N ARG A 63 -2.06 4.51 -18.44
CA ARG A 63 -1.36 3.41 -17.77
C ARG A 63 -2.13 2.99 -16.52
N THR A 64 -2.97 1.99 -16.68
CA THR A 64 -3.92 1.48 -15.70
C THR A 64 -3.40 0.22 -15.01
N VAL A 65 -4.08 -0.25 -13.97
CA VAL A 65 -3.57 -1.27 -13.04
C VAL A 65 -3.25 -2.60 -13.72
N GLU A 66 -4.04 -3.00 -14.72
CA GLU A 66 -3.82 -4.25 -15.45
C GLU A 66 -2.55 -4.28 -16.31
N ALA A 67 -1.95 -3.09 -16.55
CA ALA A 67 -0.71 -2.93 -17.29
C ALA A 67 0.54 -2.83 -16.39
N LEU A 68 0.40 -2.87 -15.07
CA LEU A 68 1.53 -2.84 -14.17
C LEU A 68 2.44 -4.07 -14.36
N PRO A 69 3.77 -3.88 -14.40
CA PRO A 69 4.70 -4.97 -14.69
C PRO A 69 4.80 -5.94 -13.50
N LEU A 70 4.51 -7.22 -13.74
CA LEU A 70 4.52 -8.26 -12.70
C LEU A 70 5.90 -8.48 -12.09
N ASP A 71 6.97 -8.25 -12.83
CA ASP A 71 8.35 -8.31 -12.36
C ASP A 71 8.71 -7.16 -11.40
N VAL A 72 7.90 -6.10 -11.34
CA VAL A 72 8.00 -5.07 -10.30
C VAL A 72 7.16 -5.45 -9.08
N LEU A 73 6.01 -6.07 -9.28
CA LEU A 73 5.06 -6.47 -8.23
C LEU A 73 5.53 -7.71 -7.42
N THR A 74 6.49 -8.46 -7.95
CA THR A 74 7.00 -9.68 -7.29
C THR A 74 8.52 -9.72 -7.25
N GLY A 75 9.09 -10.40 -6.24
CA GLY A 75 10.53 -10.65 -6.10
C GLY A 75 11.17 -10.01 -4.87
N PRO A 76 12.51 -10.00 -4.78
CA PRO A 76 13.22 -9.56 -3.60
C PRO A 76 12.87 -8.13 -3.19
N CYS A 77 12.55 -7.91 -1.93
CA CYS A 77 12.27 -6.60 -1.33
C CYS A 77 13.00 -6.46 0.00
N TYR A 78 13.09 -5.24 0.49
CA TYR A 78 13.63 -4.95 1.81
C TYR A 78 12.58 -4.24 2.66
N VAL A 79 12.33 -4.76 3.86
CA VAL A 79 11.52 -4.09 4.88
C VAL A 79 12.44 -3.27 5.75
N LEU A 80 12.26 -1.95 5.74
CA LEU A 80 13.02 -1.01 6.55
C LEU A 80 12.15 -0.55 7.73
N HIS A 81 12.66 -0.73 8.94
CA HIS A 81 12.02 -0.14 10.13
C HIS A 81 12.56 1.28 10.34
N LEU A 82 11.65 2.22 10.44
CA LEU A 82 11.96 3.57 10.87
C LEU A 82 11.62 3.73 12.35
N ASP A 83 12.45 4.52 13.03
CA ASP A 83 12.27 4.82 14.44
C ASP A 83 10.91 5.52 14.69
N ASP A 84 10.25 5.23 15.81
CA ASP A 84 8.91 5.74 16.14
C ASP A 84 8.86 7.28 16.26
N ASN A 85 10.00 7.93 16.49
CA ASN A 85 10.13 9.38 16.53
C ASN A 85 10.16 10.02 15.14
N VAL A 86 10.32 9.24 14.05
CA VAL A 86 10.29 9.75 12.68
C VAL A 86 8.88 10.24 12.35
N ALA A 87 8.77 11.54 12.08
CA ALA A 87 7.47 12.16 11.77
C ALA A 87 7.11 12.07 10.28
N ALA A 88 8.13 11.99 9.40
CA ALA A 88 7.99 11.88 7.95
C ALA A 88 9.22 11.19 7.36
N ILE A 89 9.05 10.48 6.25
CA ILE A 89 10.10 9.74 5.53
C ILE A 89 10.77 10.70 4.54
N THR A 90 11.52 11.66 5.07
CA THR A 90 12.23 12.69 4.30
C THR A 90 13.49 12.13 3.63
N ALA A 91 14.06 12.87 2.67
CA ALA A 91 15.36 12.55 2.11
C ALA A 91 16.45 12.41 3.19
N ASP A 92 16.49 13.32 4.17
CA ASP A 92 17.45 13.29 5.27
C ASP A 92 17.28 12.03 6.14
N ALA A 93 16.03 11.64 6.44
CA ALA A 93 15.75 10.42 7.18
C ALA A 93 16.21 9.17 6.40
N LEU A 94 16.07 9.18 5.07
CA LEU A 94 16.50 8.09 4.19
C LEU A 94 18.03 8.04 3.98
N GLU A 95 18.70 9.19 3.97
CA GLU A 95 20.18 9.24 3.93
C GLU A 95 20.81 8.76 5.25
N ALA A 96 20.13 8.98 6.37
CA ALA A 96 20.62 8.53 7.68
C ALA A 96 20.56 7.01 7.87
N VAL A 97 19.75 6.29 7.07
CA VAL A 97 19.68 4.82 7.15
C VAL A 97 20.66 4.18 6.16
N ASN A 98 21.35 3.15 6.61
CA ASN A 98 22.23 2.39 5.75
C ASN A 98 21.45 1.34 4.94
N LEU A 99 20.78 1.81 3.88
CA LEU A 99 20.01 0.94 3.00
C LEU A 99 20.96 -0.01 2.24
N PRO A 100 20.75 -1.33 2.27
CA PRO A 100 21.58 -2.29 1.53
C PRO A 100 21.65 -1.96 0.03
N PRO A 101 22.79 -2.23 -0.63
CA PRO A 101 22.91 -2.03 -2.06
C PRO A 101 21.97 -2.96 -2.86
N GLY A 102 21.50 -2.50 -4.01
CA GLY A 102 20.67 -3.30 -4.92
C GLY A 102 19.20 -3.41 -4.55
N VAL A 103 18.75 -2.78 -3.46
CA VAL A 103 17.33 -2.71 -3.10
C VAL A 103 16.57 -1.93 -4.17
N SER A 104 15.58 -2.57 -4.79
CA SER A 104 14.69 -1.95 -5.79
C SER A 104 13.22 -1.97 -5.36
N ARG A 105 12.85 -2.76 -4.35
CA ARG A 105 11.53 -2.76 -3.70
C ARG A 105 11.74 -2.50 -2.22
N LEU A 106 11.14 -1.43 -1.72
CA LEU A 106 11.36 -0.95 -0.36
C LEU A 106 10.02 -0.76 0.34
N LEU A 107 9.84 -1.46 1.46
CA LEU A 107 8.66 -1.35 2.30
C LEU A 107 9.03 -0.66 3.61
N PHE A 108 8.28 0.36 3.98
CA PHE A 108 8.51 1.11 5.22
C PHE A 108 7.59 0.63 6.33
N ARG A 109 8.17 0.10 7.41
CA ARG A 109 7.48 -0.08 8.67
C ARG A 109 7.77 1.13 9.55
N THR A 110 6.71 1.81 9.95
CA THR A 110 6.74 2.97 10.84
C THR A 110 5.83 2.72 12.05
N ARG A 111 5.66 3.72 12.92
CA ARG A 111 4.66 3.66 13.99
C ARG A 111 3.21 3.51 13.49
N ASN A 112 2.96 3.69 12.18
CA ASN A 112 1.62 3.47 11.63
C ASN A 112 1.18 2.01 11.77
N SER A 113 2.10 1.05 11.68
CA SER A 113 1.81 -0.38 11.88
C SER A 113 1.19 -0.68 13.25
N ASP A 114 1.46 0.14 14.27
CA ASP A 114 0.84 0.03 15.59
C ASP A 114 -0.66 0.29 15.57
N LEU A 115 -1.14 1.08 14.61
CA LEU A 115 -2.57 1.36 14.45
C LEU A 115 -3.33 0.08 14.08
N TRP A 116 -2.75 -0.71 13.19
CA TRP A 116 -3.30 -2.00 12.77
C TRP A 116 -3.26 -3.02 13.90
N ALA A 117 -2.13 -3.13 14.59
CA ALA A 117 -1.96 -4.01 15.74
C ALA A 117 -2.95 -3.70 16.89
N LYS A 118 -3.35 -2.43 17.04
CA LYS A 118 -4.34 -1.96 18.02
C LYS A 118 -5.78 -2.00 17.52
N GLY A 119 -6.03 -2.38 16.25
CA GLY A 119 -7.37 -2.42 15.66
C GLY A 119 -8.03 -1.04 15.53
N VAL A 120 -7.26 0.02 15.26
CA VAL A 120 -7.78 1.38 15.10
C VAL A 120 -8.61 1.45 13.81
N THR A 121 -9.88 1.82 13.94
CA THR A 121 -10.83 1.93 12.82
C THR A 121 -11.06 3.37 12.34
N GLU A 122 -10.54 4.35 13.07
CA GLU A 122 -10.66 5.76 12.72
C GLU A 122 -9.48 6.21 11.86
N PHE A 123 -9.75 6.99 10.81
CA PHE A 123 -8.70 7.57 9.97
C PHE A 123 -7.79 8.52 10.75
N GLN A 124 -6.50 8.30 10.68
CA GLN A 124 -5.48 9.09 11.39
C GLN A 124 -4.82 10.09 10.45
N THR A 125 -5.01 11.38 10.64
CA THR A 125 -4.46 12.44 9.78
C THR A 125 -2.97 12.72 9.98
N ARG A 126 -2.36 12.17 11.05
CA ARG A 126 -0.94 12.38 11.43
C ARG A 126 -0.09 11.12 11.21
N PHE A 127 -0.47 10.31 10.24
CA PHE A 127 0.34 9.16 9.88
C PHE A 127 1.70 9.57 9.31
N VAL A 128 2.69 8.68 9.43
CA VAL A 128 4.01 8.85 8.83
C VAL A 128 3.89 8.63 7.33
N ALA A 129 4.40 9.54 6.54
CA ALA A 129 4.29 9.52 5.08
C ALA A 129 5.58 10.03 4.41
N VAL A 130 5.68 9.84 3.11
CA VAL A 130 6.81 10.27 2.28
C VAL A 130 6.49 11.65 1.69
N PRO A 131 7.16 12.75 2.10
CA PRO A 131 7.06 14.04 1.42
C PRO A 131 7.78 14.04 0.08
N LEU A 132 7.67 15.11 -0.70
CA LEU A 132 8.23 15.20 -2.05
C LEU A 132 9.75 14.91 -2.10
N ASP A 133 10.53 15.47 -1.17
CA ASP A 133 11.98 15.26 -1.11
C ASP A 133 12.35 13.78 -0.89
N GLY A 134 11.58 13.08 -0.04
CA GLY A 134 11.71 11.63 0.15
C GLY A 134 11.36 10.84 -1.11
N ALA A 135 10.28 11.24 -1.82
CA ALA A 135 9.92 10.61 -3.09
C ALA A 135 11.00 10.81 -4.16
N GLU A 136 11.54 12.02 -4.28
CA GLU A 136 12.65 12.30 -5.20
C GLU A 136 13.90 11.50 -4.84
N TRP A 137 14.18 11.31 -3.55
CA TRP A 137 15.27 10.44 -3.10
C TRP A 137 15.06 8.99 -3.56
N LEU A 138 13.87 8.43 -3.38
CA LEU A 138 13.51 7.08 -3.81
C LEU A 138 13.71 6.92 -5.32
N VAL A 139 13.29 7.89 -6.11
CA VAL A 139 13.48 7.92 -7.57
C VAL A 139 14.96 7.92 -7.92
N ARG A 140 15.76 8.83 -7.33
CA ARG A 140 17.23 8.89 -7.57
C ARG A 140 17.93 7.60 -7.16
N ARG A 141 17.43 6.91 -6.13
CA ARG A 141 17.99 5.64 -5.65
C ARG A 141 17.64 4.44 -6.54
N GLY A 142 16.75 4.63 -7.53
CA GLY A 142 16.35 3.57 -8.45
C GLY A 142 15.32 2.59 -7.86
N ILE A 143 14.57 3.02 -6.85
CA ILE A 143 13.46 2.22 -6.31
C ILE A 143 12.38 2.08 -7.37
N LYS A 144 11.89 0.86 -7.57
CA LYS A 144 10.85 0.52 -8.55
C LYS A 144 9.49 0.29 -7.90
N LEU A 145 9.47 -0.10 -6.62
CA LEU A 145 8.26 -0.23 -5.82
C LEU A 145 8.52 0.31 -4.42
N VAL A 146 7.65 1.16 -3.94
CA VAL A 146 7.62 1.63 -2.56
C VAL A 146 6.33 1.18 -1.88
N GLY A 147 6.44 0.59 -0.68
CA GLY A 147 5.31 0.21 0.14
C GLY A 147 5.28 0.96 1.47
N VAL A 148 4.07 1.32 1.92
CA VAL A 148 3.86 2.04 3.19
C VAL A 148 2.80 1.37 4.05
N ASP A 149 2.98 1.50 5.35
CA ASP A 149 2.14 0.91 6.37
C ASP A 149 0.95 1.81 6.79
N TYR A 150 0.49 2.65 5.87
CA TYR A 150 -0.76 3.40 6.01
C TYR A 150 -1.45 3.61 4.67
N LEU A 151 -2.65 4.24 4.70
CA LEU A 151 -3.58 4.37 3.57
C LEU A 151 -3.14 5.38 2.51
N SER A 152 -1.98 6.03 2.67
CA SER A 152 -1.35 6.83 1.62
C SER A 152 0.17 6.91 1.81
N VAL A 153 0.90 6.87 0.68
CA VAL A 153 2.35 7.13 0.64
C VAL A 153 2.66 8.58 0.97
N SER A 154 1.75 9.50 0.67
CA SER A 154 1.95 10.95 0.78
C SER A 154 1.32 11.55 2.04
N PRO A 155 1.77 12.73 2.48
CA PRO A 155 1.15 13.47 3.57
C PRO A 155 -0.32 13.83 3.27
N TYR A 156 -1.19 13.73 4.28
CA TYR A 156 -2.64 13.91 4.18
C TYR A 156 -3.08 15.19 3.44
N LYS A 157 -2.45 16.33 3.72
CA LYS A 157 -2.85 17.62 3.13
C LYS A 157 -2.17 17.98 1.82
N ASN A 158 -1.19 17.20 1.37
CA ASN A 158 -0.39 17.51 0.19
C ASN A 158 -0.01 16.22 -0.55
N SER A 159 -1.02 15.47 -1.00
CA SER A 159 -0.84 14.16 -1.61
C SER A 159 -0.23 14.21 -3.01
N ARG A 160 -0.62 15.18 -3.83
CA ARG A 160 -0.29 15.21 -5.26
C ARG A 160 1.21 15.21 -5.59
N PRO A 161 2.08 16.03 -4.97
CA PRO A 161 3.50 16.10 -5.37
C PRO A 161 4.24 14.77 -5.24
N THR A 162 4.07 14.06 -4.15
CA THR A 162 4.69 12.75 -3.90
C THR A 162 4.23 11.72 -4.93
N HIS A 163 2.92 11.56 -5.12
CA HIS A 163 2.38 10.60 -6.09
C HIS A 163 2.85 10.90 -7.50
N VAL A 164 2.79 12.17 -7.92
CA VAL A 164 3.25 12.57 -9.26
C VAL A 164 4.73 12.25 -9.47
N ALA A 165 5.60 12.57 -8.50
CA ALA A 165 7.03 12.29 -8.61
C ALA A 165 7.31 10.78 -8.76
N LEU A 166 6.67 9.94 -7.94
CA LEU A 166 6.85 8.49 -7.99
C LEU A 166 6.27 7.90 -9.28
N LEU A 167 5.02 8.21 -9.60
CA LEU A 167 4.32 7.63 -10.75
C LEU A 167 4.91 8.07 -12.10
N GLN A 168 5.39 9.32 -12.22
CA GLN A 168 6.11 9.80 -13.42
C GLN A 168 7.42 9.03 -13.65
N ALA A 169 8.10 8.68 -12.57
CA ALA A 169 9.32 7.87 -12.62
C ALA A 169 9.04 6.36 -12.83
N GLY A 170 7.79 5.94 -12.89
CA GLY A 170 7.40 4.53 -13.04
C GLY A 170 7.56 3.70 -11.77
N VAL A 171 7.61 4.36 -10.60
CA VAL A 171 7.61 3.67 -9.30
C VAL A 171 6.19 3.21 -8.99
N VAL A 172 6.03 1.92 -8.70
CA VAL A 172 4.75 1.38 -8.22
C VAL A 172 4.58 1.76 -6.75
N ILE A 173 3.40 2.27 -6.42
CA ILE A 173 3.03 2.63 -5.05
C ILE A 173 2.14 1.53 -4.48
N LEU A 174 2.50 1.03 -3.29
CA LEU A 174 1.77 0.01 -2.55
C LEU A 174 1.42 0.57 -1.17
N GLU A 175 0.15 0.68 -0.87
CA GLU A 175 -0.37 1.35 0.33
C GLU A 175 -1.16 0.38 1.22
N GLY A 176 -1.36 0.75 2.48
CA GLY A 176 -2.18 -0.02 3.40
C GLY A 176 -1.56 -1.36 3.84
N LEU A 177 -0.26 -1.39 4.13
CA LEU A 177 0.41 -2.60 4.60
C LEU A 177 0.29 -2.76 6.12
N ASP A 178 0.05 -3.97 6.60
CA ASP A 178 0.27 -4.34 8.00
C ASP A 178 1.64 -4.99 8.15
N LEU A 179 2.61 -4.22 8.60
CA LEU A 179 3.98 -4.68 8.85
C LEU A 179 4.26 -4.88 10.35
N SER A 180 3.23 -4.88 11.20
CA SER A 180 3.35 -4.95 12.66
C SER A 180 4.12 -6.19 13.16
N GLN A 181 4.02 -7.31 12.44
CA GLN A 181 4.67 -8.58 12.78
C GLN A 181 5.90 -8.91 11.92
N VAL A 182 6.32 -7.99 11.04
CA VAL A 182 7.43 -8.22 10.12
C VAL A 182 8.69 -7.61 10.67
N ALA A 183 9.77 -8.37 10.76
CA ALA A 183 11.09 -7.87 11.14
C ALA A 183 11.75 -7.10 9.98
N GLN A 184 12.72 -6.23 10.31
CA GLN A 184 13.55 -5.61 9.29
C GLN A 184 14.39 -6.67 8.57
N GLY A 185 14.44 -6.62 7.23
CA GLY A 185 15.26 -7.56 6.47
C GLY A 185 14.81 -7.76 5.04
N PHE A 186 15.44 -8.73 4.37
CA PHE A 186 15.10 -9.14 3.02
C PHE A 186 14.01 -10.20 3.03
N TYR A 187 13.09 -10.08 2.07
CA TYR A 187 11.99 -11.01 1.81
C TYR A 187 11.72 -11.10 0.32
N ASP A 188 11.01 -12.14 -0.10
CA ASP A 188 10.37 -12.16 -1.41
C ASP A 188 8.94 -11.62 -1.29
N LEU A 189 8.68 -10.51 -1.99
CA LEU A 189 7.36 -9.86 -2.08
C LEU A 189 6.52 -10.52 -3.16
N TYR A 190 5.25 -10.76 -2.86
CA TYR A 190 4.20 -11.09 -3.82
C TYR A 190 3.03 -10.14 -3.61
N CYS A 191 2.90 -9.16 -4.50
CA CYS A 191 1.82 -8.19 -4.52
C CYS A 191 1.04 -8.36 -5.83
N LEU A 192 -0.14 -8.95 -5.77
CA LEU A 192 -0.94 -9.29 -6.94
C LEU A 192 -2.30 -8.56 -6.87
N PRO A 193 -2.40 -7.35 -7.45
CA PRO A 193 -3.65 -6.61 -7.47
C PRO A 193 -4.70 -7.31 -8.34
N LEU A 194 -5.97 -7.01 -8.09
CA LEU A 194 -7.05 -7.39 -8.99
C LEU A 194 -6.77 -6.81 -10.37
N LYS A 195 -6.92 -7.63 -11.41
CA LYS A 195 -6.73 -7.23 -12.81
C LYS A 195 -8.01 -6.56 -13.32
N VAL A 196 -8.19 -5.29 -12.97
CA VAL A 196 -9.37 -4.49 -13.35
C VAL A 196 -9.04 -3.63 -14.55
N ALA A 197 -9.74 -3.83 -15.65
CA ALA A 197 -9.49 -3.07 -16.89
C ALA A 197 -9.83 -1.59 -16.71
N GLY A 198 -8.88 -0.72 -17.05
CA GLY A 198 -9.07 0.73 -17.04
C GLY A 198 -9.06 1.37 -15.66
N SER A 199 -8.70 0.63 -14.60
CA SER A 199 -8.70 1.15 -13.23
C SER A 199 -7.41 1.90 -12.89
N ASP A 200 -7.56 2.96 -12.10
CA ASP A 200 -6.49 3.79 -11.55
C ASP A 200 -5.75 3.15 -10.38
N GLY A 201 -6.28 2.06 -9.82
CA GLY A 201 -5.69 1.26 -8.75
C GLY A 201 -6.46 -0.03 -8.56
N ALA A 202 -5.99 -0.91 -7.69
CA ALA A 202 -6.74 -2.09 -7.27
C ALA A 202 -6.27 -2.64 -5.93
N PRO A 203 -7.17 -3.21 -5.12
CA PRO A 203 -6.80 -3.98 -3.94
C PRO A 203 -5.91 -5.16 -4.32
N ALA A 204 -4.97 -5.48 -3.42
CA ALA A 204 -4.01 -6.55 -3.63
C ALA A 204 -3.89 -7.43 -2.39
N ARG A 205 -3.91 -8.76 -2.57
CA ARG A 205 -3.40 -9.64 -1.53
C ARG A 205 -1.89 -9.60 -1.59
N THR A 206 -1.27 -9.12 -0.53
CA THR A 206 0.17 -8.91 -0.47
C THR A 206 0.79 -9.75 0.64
N ILE A 207 1.79 -10.55 0.28
CA ILE A 207 2.50 -11.40 1.24
C ILE A 207 4.01 -11.23 1.11
N LEU A 208 4.71 -11.54 2.19
CA LEU A 208 6.17 -11.69 2.23
C LEU A 208 6.52 -13.13 2.53
N VAL A 209 7.57 -13.63 1.88
CA VAL A 209 8.17 -14.94 2.12
C VAL A 209 9.62 -14.73 2.51
N GLY A 210 10.06 -15.25 3.66
CA GLY A 210 11.43 -15.02 4.16
C GLY A 210 11.86 -16.03 5.20
#